data_01dd7ccc96f119ce9f1b2d3394a2cf76
#
_entry.id   01dd7ccc96f119ce9f1b2d3394a2cf76
#
_cell.length_a   1.000
_cell.length_b   1.000
_cell.length_c   1.000
_cell.angle_alpha   90.00
_cell.angle_beta   90.00
_cell.angle_gamma   90.00
#
_symmetry.space_group_name_H-M   'P 1'
#
loop_
_entity.id
_entity.type
_entity.pdbx_description
1 polymer ?
#
loop_
_entity_poly.entity_id
_entity_poly.type
_entity_poly.pdbx_seq_one_letter_code
_entity_poly.pdbx_strand_id
1 'polypeptide(L)'
;PPCHIGGNIAENAGGGNAVKYGVTMRYVLGLEVVLPTGEILTLGGKLMKDVSGYSLKELFVGSEGTLGYVTKIILRLQPLMKNRAALLALFADTETAIRAVPKMMAHGGIVPSSIEYIDAYCYRKACGFLNEELPMEGVEAVLLVEVDGSNQESLDMDIERAGEILSAEGAAEIYVADTRSTRERIWSVRRNIDEALRLTDPVQADEDIVVPIAKIPEAARGLREIEKKYGVPIANFGHAGDGNLHPTILKPAEMTLEEWERVETEIEWDIFRLTDSLGGVISGEHGIGSKRKRYFAELCPPQNLALMKKIKLTLDPNNIMNPGKIFD
;
A
#
# COMPACT_ATOMS: atom_id res chain seq x y z
N PRO A 1 5.46 -4.90 12.65
CA PRO A 1 5.80 -6.34 12.73
C PRO A 1 6.96 -6.67 11.80
N PRO A 2 7.81 -7.67 12.13
CA PRO A 2 8.86 -8.12 11.23
C PRO A 2 8.24 -8.80 10.01
N CYS A 3 8.68 -8.42 8.80
CA CYS A 3 8.30 -9.10 7.58
C CYS A 3 9.38 -10.13 7.18
N HIS A 4 8.97 -11.16 6.44
CA HIS A 4 9.87 -12.14 5.87
C HIS A 4 10.25 -11.75 4.45
N ILE A 5 11.54 -11.71 4.15
CA ILE A 5 12.03 -11.32 2.83
C ILE A 5 11.49 -12.22 1.70
N GLY A 6 11.27 -13.51 1.98
CA GLY A 6 10.62 -14.42 1.04
C GLY A 6 9.20 -14.01 0.69
N GLY A 7 8.41 -13.54 1.66
CA GLY A 7 7.09 -12.97 1.44
C GLY A 7 7.15 -11.71 0.60
N ASN A 8 8.08 -10.79 0.91
CA ASN A 8 8.27 -9.57 0.09
C ASN A 8 8.58 -9.90 -1.37
N ILE A 9 9.35 -10.96 -1.65
CA ILE A 9 9.60 -11.43 -3.01
C ILE A 9 8.34 -12.03 -3.63
N ALA A 10 7.63 -12.90 -2.89
CA ALA A 10 6.44 -13.58 -3.41
C ALA A 10 5.32 -12.59 -3.80
N GLU A 11 5.14 -11.53 -3.03
CA GLU A 11 4.12 -10.49 -3.27
C GLU A 11 4.63 -9.30 -4.10
N ASN A 12 5.93 -9.18 -4.35
CA ASN A 12 6.54 -7.94 -4.83
C ASN A 12 6.17 -6.75 -3.93
N ALA A 13 6.19 -6.95 -2.63
CA ALA A 13 5.64 -6.02 -1.66
C ALA A 13 6.21 -4.60 -1.77
N GLY A 14 5.35 -3.62 -1.61
CA GLY A 14 5.64 -2.20 -1.45
C GLY A 14 5.59 -1.77 0.00
N GLY A 15 5.10 -0.57 0.24
CA GLY A 15 4.90 0.08 1.53
C GLY A 15 5.22 1.56 1.45
N GLY A 16 5.04 2.31 2.54
CA GLY A 16 5.08 3.77 2.56
C GLY A 16 6.27 4.45 1.89
N ASN A 17 7.40 3.77 1.78
CA ASN A 17 8.58 4.29 1.10
C ASN A 17 8.62 3.98 -0.41
N ALA A 18 7.65 3.27 -0.96
CA ALA A 18 7.65 2.86 -2.37
C ALA A 18 7.55 4.06 -3.32
N VAL A 19 6.93 5.14 -2.88
CA VAL A 19 6.85 6.41 -3.65
C VAL A 19 8.23 6.91 -4.09
N LYS A 20 9.25 6.82 -3.24
CA LYS A 20 10.63 7.24 -3.55
C LYS A 20 11.50 6.07 -4.01
N TYR A 21 11.42 4.96 -3.31
CA TYR A 21 12.37 3.87 -3.45
C TYR A 21 11.86 2.74 -4.34
N GLY A 22 10.55 2.68 -4.60
CA GLY A 22 9.91 1.62 -5.37
C GLY A 22 9.70 0.34 -4.56
N VAL A 23 9.12 -0.64 -5.24
CA VAL A 23 8.75 -1.95 -4.67
C VAL A 23 9.93 -2.94 -4.66
N THR A 24 9.76 -4.07 -4.03
CA THR A 24 10.79 -5.12 -3.82
C THR A 24 11.52 -5.52 -5.10
N MET A 25 10.82 -5.67 -6.23
CA MET A 25 11.40 -6.06 -7.53
C MET A 25 12.60 -5.19 -7.94
N ARG A 26 12.61 -3.90 -7.63
CA ARG A 26 13.71 -2.97 -7.95
C ARG A 26 15.03 -3.32 -7.27
N TYR A 27 14.98 -4.15 -6.23
CA TYR A 27 16.15 -4.52 -5.43
C TYR A 27 16.64 -5.93 -5.71
N VAL A 28 15.86 -6.75 -6.43
CA VAL A 28 16.22 -8.13 -6.74
C VAL A 28 17.21 -8.18 -7.89
N LEU A 29 18.46 -8.53 -7.58
CA LEU A 29 19.50 -8.76 -8.57
C LEU A 29 19.54 -10.20 -9.06
N GLY A 30 19.21 -11.18 -8.21
CA GLY A 30 19.19 -12.59 -8.57
C GLY A 30 18.39 -13.43 -7.58
N LEU A 31 17.98 -14.60 -8.06
CA LEU A 31 17.24 -15.60 -7.31
C LEU A 31 17.81 -17.00 -7.55
N GLU A 32 17.75 -17.85 -6.53
CA GLU A 32 17.77 -19.30 -6.70
C GLU A 32 16.33 -19.80 -6.49
N VAL A 33 15.82 -20.56 -7.46
CA VAL A 33 14.43 -21.02 -7.45
C VAL A 33 14.40 -22.52 -7.69
N VAL A 34 13.64 -23.25 -6.88
CA VAL A 34 13.31 -24.67 -7.09
C VAL A 34 12.00 -24.74 -7.85
N LEU A 35 12.04 -25.36 -9.04
CA LEU A 35 10.86 -25.61 -9.87
C LEU A 35 10.03 -26.80 -9.34
N PRO A 36 8.76 -26.93 -9.75
CA PRO A 36 7.93 -28.10 -9.42
C PRO A 36 8.54 -29.45 -9.81
N THR A 37 9.42 -29.45 -10.81
CA THR A 37 10.19 -30.63 -11.26
C THR A 37 11.31 -31.04 -10.30
N GLY A 38 11.65 -30.20 -9.31
CA GLY A 38 12.83 -30.33 -8.46
C GLY A 38 14.12 -29.72 -9.04
N GLU A 39 14.06 -29.21 -10.26
CA GLU A 39 15.20 -28.51 -10.88
C GLU A 39 15.48 -27.20 -10.16
N ILE A 40 16.76 -26.88 -9.95
CA ILE A 40 17.22 -25.65 -9.30
C ILE A 40 17.73 -24.68 -10.37
N LEU A 41 17.10 -23.53 -10.45
CA LEU A 41 17.51 -22.45 -11.34
C LEU A 41 18.27 -21.36 -10.57
N THR A 42 19.34 -20.85 -11.19
CA THR A 42 20.00 -19.60 -10.74
C THR A 42 19.71 -18.51 -11.76
N LEU A 43 18.96 -17.51 -11.35
CA LEU A 43 18.45 -16.43 -12.21
C LEU A 43 19.09 -15.11 -11.82
N GLY A 44 19.68 -14.40 -12.79
CA GLY A 44 20.43 -13.18 -12.55
C GLY A 44 21.71 -13.40 -11.76
N GLY A 45 22.14 -12.45 -10.92
CA GLY A 45 23.37 -12.52 -10.17
C GLY A 45 23.77 -11.20 -9.53
N LYS A 46 25.01 -11.05 -9.08
CA LYS A 46 25.53 -9.78 -8.50
C LYS A 46 25.87 -8.76 -9.60
N LEU A 47 24.95 -8.56 -10.53
CA LEU A 47 25.12 -7.70 -11.70
C LEU A 47 24.10 -6.57 -11.67
N MET A 48 24.56 -5.34 -11.94
CA MET A 48 23.69 -4.17 -12.05
C MET A 48 22.95 -4.08 -13.39
N LYS A 49 23.45 -4.79 -14.41
CA LYS A 49 22.89 -4.83 -15.77
C LYS A 49 22.98 -6.25 -16.30
N ASP A 50 21.87 -6.77 -16.79
CA ASP A 50 21.77 -8.04 -17.49
C ASP A 50 20.66 -7.96 -18.54
N VAL A 51 21.03 -8.14 -19.81
CA VAL A 51 20.11 -8.15 -20.97
C VAL A 51 20.33 -9.42 -21.81
N SER A 52 20.83 -10.48 -21.18
CA SER A 52 21.16 -11.76 -21.81
C SER A 52 19.93 -12.67 -21.96
N GLY A 53 18.89 -12.20 -22.61
CA GLY A 53 17.63 -12.89 -22.79
C GLY A 53 16.50 -12.31 -21.95
N TYR A 54 15.46 -13.13 -21.71
CA TYR A 54 14.34 -12.71 -20.88
C TYR A 54 14.75 -12.59 -19.40
N SER A 55 14.20 -11.59 -18.70
CA SER A 55 14.40 -11.42 -17.26
C SER A 55 13.56 -12.43 -16.47
N LEU A 56 14.01 -13.69 -16.45
CA LEU A 56 13.24 -14.77 -15.81
C LEU A 56 13.01 -14.54 -14.31
N LYS A 57 13.95 -13.89 -13.61
CA LYS A 57 13.77 -13.57 -12.18
C LYS A 57 12.51 -12.75 -11.90
N GLU A 58 12.11 -11.89 -12.84
CA GLU A 58 10.92 -11.04 -12.70
C GLU A 58 9.60 -11.82 -12.81
N LEU A 59 9.62 -13.03 -13.38
CA LEU A 59 8.46 -13.93 -13.39
C LEU A 59 8.16 -14.50 -11.99
N PHE A 60 9.18 -14.65 -11.16
CA PHE A 60 9.01 -15.24 -9.82
C PHE A 60 8.74 -14.20 -8.74
N VAL A 61 9.17 -12.94 -8.94
CA VAL A 61 8.84 -11.83 -8.05
C VAL A 61 7.38 -11.43 -8.26
N GLY A 62 6.57 -11.48 -7.20
CA GLY A 62 5.13 -11.23 -7.30
C GLY A 62 4.32 -12.41 -7.85
N SER A 63 4.90 -13.61 -7.86
CA SER A 63 4.19 -14.83 -8.31
C SER A 63 3.39 -15.55 -7.22
N GLU A 64 3.38 -15.02 -6.00
CA GLU A 64 2.71 -15.62 -4.83
C GLU A 64 3.09 -17.10 -4.61
N GLY A 65 4.33 -17.48 -4.95
CA GLY A 65 4.82 -18.86 -4.83
C GLY A 65 4.17 -19.87 -5.79
N THR A 66 3.41 -19.41 -6.79
CA THR A 66 2.68 -20.30 -7.71
C THR A 66 3.54 -20.88 -8.85
N LEU A 67 4.72 -20.31 -9.09
CA LEU A 67 5.60 -20.71 -10.20
C LEU A 67 6.84 -21.51 -9.75
N GLY A 68 7.25 -21.37 -8.50
CA GLY A 68 8.42 -22.02 -7.95
C GLY A 68 8.70 -21.57 -6.52
N TYR A 69 9.66 -22.21 -5.86
CA TYR A 69 10.03 -21.92 -4.48
C TYR A 69 11.38 -21.19 -4.41
N VAL A 70 11.39 -19.95 -3.96
CA VAL A 70 12.59 -19.13 -3.84
C VAL A 70 13.39 -19.53 -2.60
N THR A 71 14.62 -19.97 -2.79
CA THR A 71 15.53 -20.45 -1.74
C THR A 71 16.63 -19.46 -1.40
N LYS A 72 17.10 -18.66 -2.39
CA LYS A 72 18.12 -17.63 -2.17
C LYS A 72 17.75 -16.36 -2.92
N ILE A 73 18.10 -15.23 -2.33
CA ILE A 73 17.81 -13.90 -2.86
C ILE A 73 19.09 -13.07 -2.83
N ILE A 74 19.44 -12.46 -3.98
CA ILE A 74 20.53 -11.49 -4.06
C ILE A 74 19.89 -10.11 -4.20
N LEU A 75 20.13 -9.25 -3.22
CA LEU A 75 19.56 -7.92 -3.16
C LEU A 75 20.61 -6.83 -3.41
N ARG A 76 20.21 -5.81 -4.13
CA ARG A 76 20.91 -4.52 -4.16
C ARG A 76 20.70 -3.79 -2.83
N LEU A 77 21.76 -3.29 -2.24
CA LEU A 77 21.68 -2.46 -1.06
C LEU A 77 21.60 -0.97 -1.45
N GLN A 78 20.91 -0.20 -0.65
CA GLN A 78 20.85 1.26 -0.76
C GLN A 78 21.64 1.91 0.39
N PRO A 79 22.32 3.04 0.14
CA PRO A 79 22.86 3.85 1.22
C PRO A 79 21.75 4.31 2.16
N LEU A 80 21.99 4.20 3.45
CA LEU A 80 21.05 4.72 4.44
C LEU A 80 21.11 6.26 4.45
N MET A 81 19.98 6.90 4.16
CA MET A 81 19.83 8.34 4.33
C MET A 81 19.82 8.67 5.82
N LYS A 82 20.80 9.47 6.25
CA LYS A 82 21.01 9.79 7.69
C LYS A 82 20.09 10.90 8.18
N ASN A 83 19.79 11.86 7.30
CA ASN A 83 18.95 13.01 7.62
C ASN A 83 17.51 12.67 7.19
N ARG A 84 16.59 12.79 8.12
CA ARG A 84 15.16 12.54 7.92
C ARG A 84 14.34 13.48 8.76
N ALA A 85 13.23 13.94 8.23
CA ALA A 85 12.21 14.65 8.98
C ALA A 85 10.82 14.30 8.45
N ALA A 86 9.82 14.46 9.29
CA ALA A 86 8.43 14.25 8.92
C ALA A 86 7.59 15.47 9.27
N LEU A 87 6.55 15.71 8.48
CA LEU A 87 5.51 16.70 8.76
C LEU A 87 4.21 15.95 9.03
N LEU A 88 3.54 16.30 10.12
CA LEU A 88 2.17 15.89 10.42
C LEU A 88 1.27 17.08 10.10
N ALA A 89 0.53 17.00 9.02
CA ALA A 89 -0.40 18.04 8.59
C ALA A 89 -1.84 17.63 8.89
N LEU A 90 -2.56 18.50 9.61
CA LEU A 90 -3.94 18.29 10.04
C LEU A 90 -4.88 19.08 9.14
N PHE A 91 -5.95 18.43 8.69
CA PHE A 91 -6.94 19.01 7.80
C PHE A 91 -8.35 18.91 8.40
N ALA A 92 -9.10 19.98 8.29
CA ALA A 92 -10.52 20.01 8.67
C ALA A 92 -11.45 19.42 7.61
N ASP A 93 -10.88 18.99 6.47
CA ASP A 93 -11.62 18.39 5.35
C ASP A 93 -10.75 17.36 4.61
N THR A 94 -11.32 16.16 4.42
CA THR A 94 -10.63 15.05 3.75
C THR A 94 -10.32 15.34 2.30
N GLU A 95 -11.23 15.99 1.56
CA GLU A 95 -11.02 16.27 0.13
C GLU A 95 -9.84 17.21 -0.07
N THR A 96 -9.69 18.19 0.81
CA THR A 96 -8.57 19.12 0.83
C THR A 96 -7.25 18.40 1.10
N ALA A 97 -7.22 17.52 2.12
CA ALA A 97 -6.03 16.72 2.43
C ALA A 97 -5.60 15.86 1.23
N ILE A 98 -6.52 15.13 0.66
CA ILE A 98 -6.22 14.20 -0.45
C ILE A 98 -5.78 14.94 -1.71
N ARG A 99 -6.33 16.13 -1.98
CA ARG A 99 -5.95 16.98 -3.11
C ARG A 99 -4.51 17.51 -3.01
N ALA A 100 -3.98 17.65 -1.80
CA ALA A 100 -2.59 18.07 -1.58
C ALA A 100 -1.57 17.04 -2.12
N VAL A 101 -1.92 15.74 -2.11
CA VAL A 101 -1.01 14.66 -2.51
C VAL A 101 -0.53 14.77 -3.96
N PRO A 102 -1.40 14.77 -4.99
CA PRO A 102 -0.94 14.89 -6.37
C PRO A 102 -0.23 16.23 -6.64
N LYS A 103 -0.57 17.31 -5.93
CA LYS A 103 0.10 18.59 -6.07
C LYS A 103 1.52 18.56 -5.50
N MET A 104 1.73 17.91 -4.36
CA MET A 104 3.07 17.71 -3.81
C MET A 104 3.94 16.90 -4.78
N MET A 105 3.40 15.84 -5.35
CA MET A 105 4.12 15.00 -6.30
C MET A 105 4.43 15.69 -7.63
N ALA A 106 3.50 16.52 -8.14
CA ALA A 106 3.65 17.15 -9.46
C ALA A 106 4.42 18.48 -9.43
N HIS A 107 4.26 19.27 -8.37
CA HIS A 107 4.71 20.66 -8.36
C HIS A 107 5.66 20.99 -7.20
N GLY A 108 5.90 20.02 -6.30
CA GLY A 108 6.72 20.27 -5.11
C GLY A 108 8.20 20.53 -5.42
N GLY A 109 8.73 19.96 -6.49
CA GLY A 109 10.16 19.95 -6.76
C GLY A 109 10.96 19.09 -5.76
N ILE A 110 10.25 18.37 -4.90
CA ILE A 110 10.78 17.44 -3.89
C ILE A 110 10.32 16.01 -4.19
N VAL A 111 11.04 15.04 -3.66
CA VAL A 111 10.63 13.64 -3.72
C VAL A 111 10.50 13.13 -2.28
N PRO A 112 9.29 13.19 -1.70
CA PRO A 112 9.04 12.66 -0.37
C PRO A 112 9.41 11.18 -0.30
N SER A 113 9.98 10.75 0.82
CA SER A 113 10.22 9.31 1.06
C SER A 113 8.94 8.57 1.44
N SER A 114 7.93 9.29 1.95
CA SER A 114 6.59 8.77 2.20
C SER A 114 5.56 9.89 2.20
N ILE A 115 4.34 9.61 1.76
CA ILE A 115 3.14 10.42 1.99
C ILE A 115 2.02 9.46 2.40
N GLU A 116 1.66 9.51 3.69
CA GLU A 116 0.61 8.69 4.27
C GLU A 116 -0.66 9.51 4.47
N TYR A 117 -1.78 8.97 4.07
CA TYR A 117 -3.10 9.51 4.36
C TYR A 117 -3.74 8.71 5.49
N ILE A 118 -4.41 9.40 6.41
CA ILE A 118 -5.11 8.80 7.53
C ILE A 118 -6.41 9.58 7.73
N ASP A 119 -7.57 8.94 7.69
CA ASP A 119 -8.83 9.57 8.05
C ASP A 119 -8.98 9.81 9.55
N ALA A 120 -9.94 10.61 9.92
CA ALA A 120 -10.18 10.99 11.32
C ALA A 120 -10.52 9.78 12.21
N TYR A 121 -11.19 8.77 11.67
CA TYR A 121 -11.55 7.57 12.42
C TYR A 121 -10.31 6.78 12.80
N CYS A 122 -9.50 6.43 11.81
CA CYS A 122 -8.22 5.73 11.98
C CYS A 122 -7.28 6.50 12.92
N TYR A 123 -7.18 7.82 12.73
CA TYR A 123 -6.30 8.66 13.52
C TYR A 123 -6.69 8.65 15.01
N ARG A 124 -7.98 8.86 15.32
CA ARG A 124 -8.50 8.83 16.70
C ARG A 124 -8.34 7.45 17.35
N LYS A 125 -8.61 6.37 16.59
CA LYS A 125 -8.45 5.00 17.11
C LYS A 125 -7.01 4.69 17.45
N ALA A 126 -6.07 5.02 16.57
CA ALA A 126 -4.64 4.77 16.79
C ALA A 126 -4.07 5.62 17.95
N CYS A 127 -4.45 6.90 18.04
CA CYS A 127 -4.05 7.74 19.16
C CYS A 127 -4.60 7.19 20.50
N GLY A 128 -5.87 6.79 20.54
CA GLY A 128 -6.47 6.20 21.73
C GLY A 128 -5.79 4.88 22.13
N PHE A 129 -5.49 4.02 21.17
CA PHE A 129 -4.77 2.76 21.40
C PHE A 129 -3.38 2.95 22.02
N LEU A 130 -2.67 3.99 21.58
CA LEU A 130 -1.31 4.31 22.06
C LEU A 130 -1.28 5.22 23.27
N ASN A 131 -2.44 5.76 23.73
CA ASN A 131 -2.53 6.85 24.69
C ASN A 131 -1.71 8.08 24.25
N GLU A 132 -1.76 8.42 22.95
CA GLU A 132 -1.08 9.57 22.39
C GLU A 132 -1.95 10.82 22.46
N GLU A 133 -1.38 11.88 23.03
CA GLU A 133 -2.01 13.22 23.12
C GLU A 133 -1.59 14.05 21.90
N LEU A 134 -2.17 13.76 20.74
CA LEU A 134 -2.02 14.55 19.52
C LEU A 134 -3.32 15.35 19.27
N PRO A 135 -3.27 16.52 18.60
CA PRO A 135 -4.47 17.30 18.31
C PRO A 135 -5.48 16.52 17.47
N MET A 136 -6.75 16.50 17.92
CA MET A 136 -7.84 15.75 17.27
C MET A 136 -9.10 16.58 17.03
N GLU A 137 -9.24 17.74 17.71
CA GLU A 137 -10.41 18.58 17.56
C GLU A 137 -10.45 19.24 16.19
N GLY A 138 -11.56 19.08 15.48
CA GLY A 138 -11.74 19.62 14.13
C GLY A 138 -10.91 18.92 13.04
N VAL A 139 -10.23 17.81 13.35
CA VAL A 139 -9.44 17.05 12.38
C VAL A 139 -10.31 16.00 11.70
N GLU A 140 -10.42 16.09 10.37
CA GLU A 140 -11.10 15.13 9.51
C GLU A 140 -10.14 14.26 8.69
N ALA A 141 -8.91 14.72 8.48
CA ALA A 141 -7.87 13.96 7.83
C ALA A 141 -6.48 14.41 8.25
N VAL A 142 -5.52 13.51 8.14
CA VAL A 142 -4.11 13.74 8.43
C VAL A 142 -3.27 13.30 7.24
N LEU A 143 -2.29 14.12 6.87
CA LEU A 143 -1.17 13.70 6.01
C LEU A 143 0.11 13.64 6.83
N LEU A 144 0.76 12.49 6.78
CA LEU A 144 2.12 12.31 7.29
C LEU A 144 3.07 12.27 6.10
N VAL A 145 3.90 13.31 5.97
CA VAL A 145 4.87 13.44 4.87
C VAL A 145 6.26 13.27 5.45
N GLU A 146 7.01 12.29 4.99
CA GLU A 146 8.43 12.13 5.34
C GLU A 146 9.31 12.53 4.17
N VAL A 147 10.38 13.24 4.47
CA VAL A 147 11.47 13.55 3.55
C VAL A 147 12.79 13.05 4.11
N ASP A 148 13.67 12.60 3.24
CA ASP A 148 15.02 12.17 3.62
C ASP A 148 16.06 12.63 2.59
N GLY A 149 17.27 12.91 3.07
CA GLY A 149 18.32 13.49 2.26
C GLY A 149 19.73 13.13 2.71
N SER A 150 20.69 13.44 1.84
CA SER A 150 22.12 13.18 2.09
C SER A 150 22.77 14.24 3.00
N ASN A 151 22.23 15.46 3.04
CA ASN A 151 22.72 16.55 3.88
C ASN A 151 21.55 17.29 4.54
N GLN A 152 21.84 18.04 5.61
CA GLN A 152 20.83 18.73 6.41
C GLN A 152 20.23 19.92 5.66
N GLU A 153 21.05 20.73 4.97
CA GLU A 153 20.59 21.95 4.27
C GLU A 153 19.53 21.61 3.20
N SER A 154 19.78 20.56 2.40
CA SER A 154 18.81 20.08 1.41
C SER A 154 17.53 19.56 2.08
N LEU A 155 17.66 18.88 3.21
CA LEU A 155 16.51 18.39 3.97
C LEU A 155 15.64 19.54 4.49
N ASP A 156 16.27 20.59 5.04
CA ASP A 156 15.57 21.76 5.58
C ASP A 156 14.79 22.49 4.47
N MET A 157 15.37 22.62 3.28
CA MET A 157 14.68 23.18 2.10
C MET A 157 13.49 22.30 1.67
N ASP A 158 13.64 20.98 1.67
CA ASP A 158 12.57 20.05 1.29
C ASP A 158 11.41 20.10 2.31
N ILE A 159 11.71 20.21 3.60
CA ILE A 159 10.71 20.36 4.67
C ILE A 159 9.95 21.68 4.52
N GLU A 160 10.67 22.78 4.34
CA GLU A 160 10.05 24.11 4.14
C GLU A 160 9.12 24.08 2.92
N ARG A 161 9.59 23.51 1.81
CA ARG A 161 8.81 23.38 0.58
C ARG A 161 7.58 22.52 0.75
N ALA A 162 7.70 21.38 1.43
CA ALA A 162 6.57 20.52 1.74
C ALA A 162 5.54 21.24 2.62
N GLY A 163 6.00 21.96 3.64
CA GLY A 163 5.16 22.77 4.52
C GLY A 163 4.40 23.87 3.79
N GLU A 164 5.06 24.60 2.87
CA GLU A 164 4.42 25.62 2.02
C GLU A 164 3.28 25.02 1.18
N ILE A 165 3.51 23.84 0.56
CA ILE A 165 2.48 23.17 -0.26
C ILE A 165 1.30 22.75 0.61
N LEU A 166 1.56 22.11 1.75
CA LEU A 166 0.50 21.67 2.66
C LEU A 166 -0.32 22.84 3.19
N SER A 167 0.34 23.95 3.53
CA SER A 167 -0.32 25.18 3.97
C SER A 167 -1.16 25.82 2.86
N ALA A 168 -0.62 25.89 1.64
CA ALA A 168 -1.33 26.43 0.48
C ALA A 168 -2.55 25.57 0.10
N GLU A 169 -2.52 24.26 0.38
CA GLU A 169 -3.63 23.34 0.17
C GLU A 169 -4.60 23.28 1.34
N GLY A 170 -4.42 24.10 2.38
CA GLY A 170 -5.39 24.30 3.46
C GLY A 170 -5.19 23.40 4.67
N ALA A 171 -3.96 22.96 4.95
CA ALA A 171 -3.65 22.37 6.24
C ALA A 171 -3.92 23.40 7.35
N ALA A 172 -4.72 23.00 8.36
CA ALA A 172 -5.06 23.86 9.50
C ALA A 172 -3.84 24.05 10.43
N GLU A 173 -3.08 22.97 10.61
CA GLU A 173 -1.87 22.94 11.41
C GLU A 173 -0.85 21.98 10.80
N ILE A 174 0.44 22.32 10.95
CA ILE A 174 1.56 21.48 10.48
C ILE A 174 2.59 21.39 11.60
N TYR A 175 2.88 20.18 12.02
CA TYR A 175 3.90 19.86 13.03
C TYR A 175 5.11 19.26 12.35
N VAL A 176 6.30 19.79 12.66
CA VAL A 176 7.57 19.26 12.15
C VAL A 176 8.19 18.33 13.19
N ALA A 177 8.48 17.11 12.77
CA ALA A 177 9.16 16.09 13.55
C ALA A 177 10.57 15.87 12.95
N ASP A 178 11.55 16.56 13.48
CA ASP A 178 12.96 16.56 13.05
C ASP A 178 13.84 15.64 13.89
N THR A 179 13.44 15.35 15.15
CA THR A 179 14.17 14.41 15.99
C THR A 179 13.71 12.97 15.74
N ARG A 180 14.58 12.00 16.06
CA ARG A 180 14.21 10.59 15.97
C ARG A 180 12.99 10.25 16.84
N SER A 181 12.93 10.77 18.06
CA SER A 181 11.85 10.48 19.00
C SER A 181 10.51 11.03 18.52
N THR A 182 10.46 12.27 18.01
CA THR A 182 9.23 12.87 17.50
C THR A 182 8.74 12.14 16.24
N ARG A 183 9.64 11.77 15.32
CA ARG A 183 9.28 10.96 14.15
C ARG A 183 8.71 9.59 14.56
N GLU A 184 9.41 8.86 15.44
CA GLU A 184 8.94 7.53 15.89
C GLU A 184 7.56 7.62 16.56
N ARG A 185 7.29 8.67 17.31
CA ARG A 185 5.98 8.92 17.93
C ARG A 185 4.88 9.04 16.87
N ILE A 186 5.07 9.88 15.86
CA ILE A 186 4.08 10.09 14.79
C ILE A 186 3.92 8.82 13.94
N TRP A 187 5.02 8.20 13.55
CA TRP A 187 5.01 6.94 12.79
C TRP A 187 4.39 5.79 13.58
N SER A 188 4.50 5.80 14.91
CA SER A 188 3.84 4.81 15.77
C SER A 188 2.32 4.86 15.59
N VAL A 189 1.72 6.05 15.51
CA VAL A 189 0.28 6.20 15.23
C VAL A 189 -0.07 5.52 13.91
N ARG A 190 0.65 5.84 12.83
CA ARG A 190 0.39 5.26 11.49
C ARG A 190 0.54 3.74 11.46
N ARG A 191 1.59 3.21 12.09
CA ARG A 191 1.87 1.77 12.10
C ARG A 191 0.91 0.92 12.93
N ASN A 192 0.22 1.52 13.88
CA ASN A 192 -0.69 0.80 14.76
C ASN A 192 -2.18 1.00 14.41
N ILE A 193 -2.49 1.59 13.24
CA ILE A 193 -3.89 1.76 12.81
C ILE A 193 -4.59 0.41 12.69
N ASP A 194 -4.00 -0.54 11.98
CA ASP A 194 -4.58 -1.89 11.77
C ASP A 194 -4.83 -2.60 13.11
N GLU A 195 -3.85 -2.59 14.01
CA GLU A 195 -4.00 -3.19 15.35
C GLU A 195 -5.09 -2.49 16.18
N ALA A 196 -5.13 -1.16 16.12
CA ALA A 196 -6.16 -0.38 16.83
C ALA A 196 -7.56 -0.66 16.29
N LEU A 197 -7.72 -0.78 14.97
CA LEU A 197 -9.00 -1.15 14.36
C LEU A 197 -9.40 -2.57 14.74
N ARG A 198 -8.51 -3.57 14.63
CA ARG A 198 -8.80 -4.96 15.01
C ARG A 198 -9.23 -5.11 16.47
N LEU A 199 -8.68 -4.30 17.36
CA LEU A 199 -9.04 -4.35 18.76
C LEU A 199 -10.43 -3.74 19.02
N THR A 200 -10.78 -2.66 18.33
CA THR A 200 -12.05 -1.93 18.55
C THR A 200 -13.18 -2.42 17.66
N ASP A 201 -12.87 -2.89 16.48
CA ASP A 201 -13.80 -3.31 15.43
C ASP A 201 -13.37 -4.69 14.90
N PRO A 202 -13.50 -5.77 15.70
CA PRO A 202 -12.86 -7.06 15.43
C PRO A 202 -13.42 -7.80 14.21
N VAL A 203 -14.61 -7.43 13.75
CA VAL A 203 -15.20 -7.97 12.51
C VAL A 203 -15.11 -6.90 11.44
N GLN A 204 -14.15 -7.05 10.56
CA GLN A 204 -13.82 -6.08 9.52
C GLN A 204 -13.29 -6.77 8.26
N ALA A 205 -13.33 -6.08 7.12
CA ALA A 205 -12.70 -6.50 5.88
C ALA A 205 -11.70 -5.45 5.40
N ASP A 206 -10.43 -5.84 5.33
CA ASP A 206 -9.34 -4.96 4.92
C ASP A 206 -9.12 -5.12 3.41
N GLU A 207 -9.15 -4.02 2.67
CA GLU A 207 -8.86 -3.99 1.25
C GLU A 207 -7.57 -3.23 0.94
N ASP A 208 -7.05 -3.44 -0.25
CA ASP A 208 -5.75 -2.96 -0.68
C ASP A 208 -5.84 -2.57 -2.15
N ILE A 209 -6.26 -1.33 -2.41
CA ILE A 209 -6.49 -0.82 -3.76
C ILE A 209 -5.41 0.18 -4.15
N VAL A 210 -5.08 0.22 -5.44
CA VAL A 210 -4.22 1.26 -6.00
C VAL A 210 -4.94 1.96 -7.14
N VAL A 211 -4.88 3.28 -7.12
CA VAL A 211 -5.35 4.12 -8.23
C VAL A 211 -4.23 5.05 -8.70
N PRO A 212 -4.26 5.56 -9.93
CA PRO A 212 -3.34 6.62 -10.33
C PRO A 212 -3.40 7.77 -9.32
N ILE A 213 -2.25 8.32 -8.91
CA ILE A 213 -2.15 9.34 -7.83
C ILE A 213 -3.13 10.50 -8.07
N ALA A 214 -3.28 10.93 -9.33
CA ALA A 214 -4.23 11.99 -9.70
C ALA A 214 -5.70 11.60 -9.48
N LYS A 215 -6.00 10.31 -9.28
CA LYS A 215 -7.35 9.76 -9.08
C LYS A 215 -7.69 9.47 -7.61
N ILE A 216 -6.75 9.68 -6.70
CA ILE A 216 -7.00 9.50 -5.26
C ILE A 216 -8.20 10.32 -4.76
N PRO A 217 -8.40 11.61 -5.16
CA PRO A 217 -9.57 12.37 -4.74
C PRO A 217 -10.90 11.74 -5.19
N GLU A 218 -10.94 11.19 -6.41
CA GLU A 218 -12.13 10.53 -6.93
C GLU A 218 -12.37 9.19 -6.23
N ALA A 219 -11.32 8.42 -5.95
CA ALA A 219 -11.43 7.17 -5.19
C ALA A 219 -11.97 7.42 -3.77
N ALA A 220 -11.44 8.41 -3.06
CA ALA A 220 -11.91 8.74 -1.72
C ALA A 220 -13.38 9.21 -1.69
N ARG A 221 -13.81 10.00 -2.67
CA ARG A 221 -15.24 10.36 -2.80
C ARG A 221 -16.11 9.13 -3.05
N GLY A 222 -15.69 8.26 -3.98
CA GLY A 222 -16.40 7.03 -4.29
C GLY A 222 -16.54 6.09 -3.09
N LEU A 223 -15.48 5.93 -2.27
CA LEU A 223 -15.54 5.17 -1.03
C LEU A 223 -16.58 5.73 -0.05
N ARG A 224 -16.67 7.06 0.09
CA ARG A 224 -17.71 7.69 0.92
C ARG A 224 -19.12 7.52 0.36
N GLU A 225 -19.28 7.48 -0.96
CA GLU A 225 -20.58 7.20 -1.59
C GLU A 225 -21.00 5.74 -1.33
N ILE A 226 -20.06 4.79 -1.38
CA ILE A 226 -20.27 3.40 -1.04
C ILE A 226 -20.68 3.27 0.44
N GLU A 227 -19.93 3.91 1.35
CA GLU A 227 -20.27 3.98 2.77
C GLU A 227 -21.71 4.46 3.00
N LYS A 228 -22.12 5.56 2.36
CA LYS A 228 -23.48 6.10 2.43
C LYS A 228 -24.52 5.16 1.84
N LYS A 229 -24.21 4.49 0.74
CA LYS A 229 -25.12 3.57 0.04
C LYS A 229 -25.52 2.39 0.92
N TYR A 230 -24.55 1.83 1.65
CA TYR A 230 -24.77 0.64 2.47
C TYR A 230 -25.03 0.95 3.95
N GLY A 231 -24.76 2.18 4.40
CA GLY A 231 -24.78 2.53 5.83
C GLY A 231 -23.75 1.79 6.66
N VAL A 232 -22.68 1.35 6.04
CA VAL A 232 -21.58 0.60 6.67
C VAL A 232 -20.33 1.46 6.68
N PRO A 233 -19.69 1.73 7.84
CA PRO A 233 -18.51 2.57 7.92
C PRO A 233 -17.33 1.98 7.14
N ILE A 234 -16.60 2.84 6.43
CA ILE A 234 -15.36 2.50 5.73
C ILE A 234 -14.26 3.41 6.24
N ALA A 235 -13.43 2.91 7.14
CA ALA A 235 -12.22 3.58 7.58
C ALA A 235 -11.18 3.55 6.45
N ASN A 236 -10.43 4.65 6.25
CA ASN A 236 -9.52 4.73 5.12
C ASN A 236 -8.18 5.35 5.52
N PHE A 237 -7.12 4.64 5.23
CA PHE A 237 -5.73 5.10 5.37
C PHE A 237 -4.90 4.49 4.24
N GLY A 238 -3.67 4.94 4.05
CA GLY A 238 -2.83 4.32 3.02
C GLY A 238 -1.64 5.15 2.60
N HIS A 239 -0.88 4.57 1.67
CA HIS A 239 0.31 5.15 1.07
C HIS A 239 -0.09 6.08 -0.09
N ALA A 240 -0.61 7.27 0.25
CA ALA A 240 -1.16 8.17 -0.76
C ALA A 240 -0.12 8.65 -1.79
N GLY A 241 1.17 8.65 -1.42
CA GLY A 241 2.27 9.02 -2.32
C GLY A 241 2.41 8.16 -3.57
N ASP A 242 1.95 6.91 -3.52
CA ASP A 242 1.98 5.97 -4.67
C ASP A 242 0.58 5.48 -5.09
N GLY A 243 -0.47 6.03 -4.50
CA GLY A 243 -1.85 5.77 -4.89
C GLY A 243 -2.49 4.57 -4.18
N ASN A 244 -1.80 3.95 -3.21
CA ASN A 244 -2.28 2.80 -2.49
C ASN A 244 -3.12 3.22 -1.27
N LEU A 245 -4.37 2.75 -1.23
CA LEU A 245 -5.32 2.99 -0.16
C LEU A 245 -5.76 1.66 0.46
N HIS A 246 -5.97 1.67 1.78
CA HIS A 246 -6.45 0.52 2.56
C HIS A 246 -7.84 0.81 3.14
N PRO A 247 -8.90 0.79 2.32
CA PRO A 247 -10.25 0.92 2.84
C PRO A 247 -10.59 -0.31 3.70
N THR A 248 -10.93 -0.06 4.96
CA THR A 248 -11.31 -1.09 5.92
C THR A 248 -12.80 -0.97 6.20
N ILE A 249 -13.57 -1.97 5.76
CA ILE A 249 -15.01 -2.05 5.94
C ILE A 249 -15.27 -2.55 7.36
N LEU A 250 -16.01 -1.78 8.16
CA LEU A 250 -16.24 -2.07 9.57
C LEU A 250 -17.66 -2.57 9.79
N LYS A 251 -17.83 -3.76 10.36
CA LYS A 251 -19.15 -4.31 10.64
C LYS A 251 -19.87 -3.47 11.71
N PRO A 252 -21.05 -2.89 11.42
CA PRO A 252 -21.89 -2.25 12.43
C PRO A 252 -22.27 -3.21 13.56
N ALA A 253 -22.30 -2.74 14.80
CA ALA A 253 -22.58 -3.56 15.97
C ALA A 253 -23.97 -4.23 15.92
N GLU A 254 -24.94 -3.54 15.35
CA GLU A 254 -26.33 -4.00 15.21
C GLU A 254 -26.54 -5.01 14.08
N MET A 255 -25.62 -5.12 13.13
CA MET A 255 -25.71 -6.04 12.00
C MET A 255 -25.40 -7.47 12.44
N THR A 256 -26.20 -8.45 12.02
CA THR A 256 -25.90 -9.89 12.22
C THR A 256 -24.71 -10.34 11.37
N LEU A 257 -24.08 -11.47 11.69
CA LEU A 257 -22.98 -12.01 10.87
C LEU A 257 -23.46 -12.45 9.47
N GLU A 258 -24.66 -13.01 9.36
CA GLU A 258 -25.24 -13.43 8.09
C GLU A 258 -25.51 -12.23 7.15
N GLU A 259 -26.06 -11.15 7.71
CA GLU A 259 -26.23 -9.88 6.97
C GLU A 259 -24.89 -9.29 6.56
N TRP A 260 -23.91 -9.34 7.46
CA TRP A 260 -22.55 -8.85 7.23
C TRP A 260 -21.88 -9.55 6.03
N GLU A 261 -21.82 -10.87 6.02
CA GLU A 261 -21.18 -11.67 4.96
C GLU A 261 -21.74 -11.33 3.57
N ARG A 262 -23.05 -11.08 3.49
CA ARG A 262 -23.70 -10.65 2.23
C ARG A 262 -23.33 -9.23 1.85
N VAL A 263 -23.46 -8.29 2.80
CA VAL A 263 -23.23 -6.84 2.56
C VAL A 263 -21.76 -6.55 2.31
N GLU A 264 -20.86 -7.17 3.07
CA GLU A 264 -19.41 -7.09 2.86
C GLU A 264 -19.04 -7.42 1.40
N THR A 265 -19.54 -8.55 0.89
CA THR A 265 -19.30 -8.96 -0.50
C THR A 265 -19.78 -7.93 -1.53
N GLU A 266 -20.95 -7.32 -1.31
CA GLU A 266 -21.49 -6.27 -2.20
C GLU A 266 -20.63 -5.00 -2.15
N ILE A 267 -20.14 -4.60 -0.96
CA ILE A 267 -19.25 -3.46 -0.75
C ILE A 267 -17.90 -3.70 -1.42
N GLU A 268 -17.30 -4.88 -1.22
CA GLU A 268 -16.04 -5.26 -1.88
C GLU A 268 -16.15 -5.14 -3.41
N TRP A 269 -17.27 -5.63 -4.00
CA TRP A 269 -17.55 -5.48 -5.44
C TRP A 269 -17.60 -4.02 -5.87
N ASP A 270 -18.29 -3.18 -5.12
CA ASP A 270 -18.42 -1.77 -5.48
C ASP A 270 -17.05 -1.04 -5.34
N ILE A 271 -16.26 -1.36 -4.32
CA ILE A 271 -14.89 -0.82 -4.16
C ILE A 271 -14.00 -1.23 -5.34
N PHE A 272 -14.02 -2.50 -5.73
CA PHE A 272 -13.17 -2.98 -6.81
C PHE A 272 -13.61 -2.47 -8.19
N ARG A 273 -14.91 -2.34 -8.44
CA ARG A 273 -15.43 -1.71 -9.67
C ARG A 273 -15.10 -0.23 -9.74
N LEU A 274 -15.21 0.49 -8.63
CA LEU A 274 -14.77 1.88 -8.54
C LEU A 274 -13.28 1.97 -8.89
N THR A 275 -12.45 1.13 -8.28
CA THR A 275 -11.00 1.10 -8.51
C THR A 275 -10.67 0.85 -9.98
N ASP A 276 -11.27 -0.15 -10.60
CA ASP A 276 -11.10 -0.48 -12.03
C ASP A 276 -11.54 0.68 -12.93
N SER A 277 -12.69 1.31 -12.63
CA SER A 277 -13.20 2.44 -13.39
C SER A 277 -12.29 3.67 -13.39
N LEU A 278 -11.45 3.80 -12.35
CA LEU A 278 -10.42 4.83 -12.22
C LEU A 278 -9.08 4.44 -12.86
N GLY A 279 -9.01 3.26 -13.48
CA GLY A 279 -7.78 2.72 -14.05
C GLY A 279 -6.79 2.17 -13.01
N GLY A 280 -7.31 1.75 -11.86
CA GLY A 280 -6.56 1.17 -10.76
C GLY A 280 -6.50 -0.35 -10.79
N VAL A 281 -5.96 -0.93 -9.70
CA VAL A 281 -5.84 -2.38 -9.47
C VAL A 281 -6.30 -2.75 -8.06
N ILE A 282 -6.81 -3.97 -7.90
CA ILE A 282 -7.45 -4.45 -6.67
C ILE A 282 -6.48 -5.02 -5.63
N SER A 283 -5.18 -4.94 -5.86
CA SER A 283 -4.15 -5.19 -4.86
C SER A 283 -2.89 -4.41 -5.19
N GLY A 284 -2.40 -3.64 -4.22
CA GLY A 284 -1.18 -2.86 -4.30
C GLY A 284 0.04 -3.61 -3.77
N GLU A 285 -0.14 -4.31 -2.64
CA GLU A 285 0.97 -4.98 -1.94
C GLU A 285 0.62 -6.33 -1.32
N HIS A 286 -0.68 -6.62 -1.06
CA HIS A 286 -1.12 -7.84 -0.36
C HIS A 286 -1.23 -9.07 -1.27
N GLY A 287 -1.21 -8.90 -2.61
CA GLY A 287 -1.46 -9.95 -3.58
C GLY A 287 -2.94 -10.30 -3.76
N ILE A 288 -3.21 -11.18 -4.69
CA ILE A 288 -4.56 -11.67 -4.98
C ILE A 288 -4.94 -12.81 -4.03
N GLY A 289 -4.02 -13.73 -3.80
CA GLY A 289 -4.22 -14.86 -2.91
C GLY A 289 -5.45 -15.69 -3.26
N SER A 290 -6.14 -16.15 -2.22
CA SER A 290 -7.46 -16.80 -2.31
C SER A 290 -8.60 -15.80 -2.12
N LYS A 291 -8.38 -14.71 -1.36
CA LYS A 291 -9.42 -13.73 -0.99
C LYS A 291 -9.94 -12.98 -2.23
N ARG A 292 -9.04 -12.47 -3.07
CA ARG A 292 -9.40 -11.60 -4.21
C ARG A 292 -9.56 -12.34 -5.54
N LYS A 293 -9.32 -13.65 -5.56
CA LYS A 293 -9.33 -14.48 -6.79
C LYS A 293 -10.59 -14.32 -7.63
N ARG A 294 -11.78 -14.32 -7.01
CA ARG A 294 -13.06 -14.17 -7.71
C ARG A 294 -13.20 -12.79 -8.38
N TYR A 295 -12.75 -11.73 -7.72
CA TYR A 295 -12.79 -10.36 -8.24
C TYR A 295 -11.78 -10.18 -9.36
N PHE A 296 -10.57 -10.73 -9.17
CA PHE A 296 -9.53 -10.70 -10.18
C PHE A 296 -9.93 -11.44 -11.47
N ALA A 297 -10.62 -12.56 -11.35
CA ALA A 297 -11.09 -13.33 -12.50
C ALA A 297 -12.08 -12.55 -13.39
N GLU A 298 -12.89 -11.65 -12.80
CA GLU A 298 -13.85 -10.83 -13.55
C GLU A 298 -13.22 -9.52 -14.08
N LEU A 299 -12.33 -8.88 -13.32
CA LEU A 299 -11.77 -7.57 -13.67
C LEU A 299 -10.53 -7.69 -14.56
N CYS A 300 -9.77 -8.78 -14.44
CA CYS A 300 -8.59 -8.99 -15.29
C CYS A 300 -8.99 -9.23 -16.74
N PRO A 301 -8.37 -8.54 -17.71
CA PRO A 301 -8.61 -8.82 -19.12
C PRO A 301 -8.43 -10.32 -19.44
N PRO A 302 -9.39 -10.97 -20.14
CA PRO A 302 -9.37 -12.43 -20.35
C PRO A 302 -8.09 -12.94 -21.00
N GLN A 303 -7.49 -12.14 -21.90
CA GLN A 303 -6.25 -12.49 -22.57
C GLN A 303 -5.05 -12.53 -21.59
N ASN A 304 -5.00 -11.59 -20.62
CA ASN A 304 -3.97 -11.54 -19.60
C ASN A 304 -4.11 -12.73 -18.64
N LEU A 305 -5.32 -13.00 -18.18
CA LEU A 305 -5.61 -14.15 -17.32
C LEU A 305 -5.24 -15.48 -18.01
N ALA A 306 -5.60 -15.62 -19.29
CA ALA A 306 -5.25 -16.81 -20.09
C ALA A 306 -3.74 -16.99 -20.26
N LEU A 307 -2.99 -15.89 -20.43
CA LEU A 307 -1.52 -15.95 -20.54
C LEU A 307 -0.90 -16.35 -19.20
N MET A 308 -1.34 -15.77 -18.07
CA MET A 308 -0.87 -16.16 -16.74
C MET A 308 -1.12 -17.64 -16.45
N LYS A 309 -2.31 -18.16 -16.78
CA LYS A 309 -2.62 -19.60 -16.65
C LYS A 309 -1.71 -20.48 -17.52
N LYS A 310 -1.39 -20.05 -18.74
CA LYS A 310 -0.42 -20.77 -19.60
C LYS A 310 0.97 -20.81 -18.99
N ILE A 311 1.46 -19.72 -18.44
CA ILE A 311 2.75 -19.66 -17.75
C ILE A 311 2.76 -20.63 -16.57
N LYS A 312 1.73 -20.57 -15.71
CA LYS A 312 1.56 -21.47 -14.58
C LYS A 312 1.62 -22.93 -15.01
N LEU A 313 0.79 -23.35 -15.98
CA LEU A 313 0.71 -24.73 -16.45
C LEU A 313 1.99 -25.20 -17.17
N THR A 314 2.74 -24.28 -17.79
CA THR A 314 4.03 -24.61 -18.40
C THR A 314 5.09 -24.95 -17.37
N LEU A 315 5.12 -24.23 -16.25
CA LEU A 315 6.10 -24.41 -15.16
C LEU A 315 5.64 -25.48 -14.16
N ASP A 316 4.36 -25.53 -13.87
CA ASP A 316 3.74 -26.40 -12.87
C ASP A 316 2.52 -27.17 -13.45
N PRO A 317 2.72 -28.14 -14.34
CA PRO A 317 1.63 -28.87 -14.98
C PRO A 317 0.81 -29.72 -14.00
N ASN A 318 1.36 -30.07 -12.85
CA ASN A 318 0.70 -30.85 -11.81
C ASN A 318 0.01 -29.98 -10.75
N ASN A 319 0.12 -28.64 -10.86
CA ASN A 319 -0.47 -27.67 -9.93
C ASN A 319 -0.13 -27.93 -8.45
N ILE A 320 1.14 -28.22 -8.16
CA ILE A 320 1.61 -28.49 -6.79
C ILE A 320 2.16 -27.26 -6.07
N MET A 321 2.48 -26.18 -6.80
CA MET A 321 3.03 -24.94 -6.25
C MET A 321 1.89 -24.00 -5.87
N ASN A 322 1.67 -23.83 -4.56
CA ASN A 322 0.66 -22.95 -3.97
C ASN A 322 -0.70 -22.96 -4.70
N PRO A 323 -1.36 -24.12 -4.82
CA PRO A 323 -2.58 -24.26 -5.60
C PRO A 323 -3.73 -23.42 -5.05
N GLY A 324 -4.62 -22.92 -5.95
CA GLY A 324 -5.80 -22.14 -5.57
C GLY A 324 -5.51 -20.67 -5.22
N LYS A 325 -4.32 -20.15 -5.57
CA LYS A 325 -3.97 -18.73 -5.46
C LYS A 325 -3.97 -18.08 -6.85
N ILE A 326 -4.28 -16.80 -6.89
CA ILE A 326 -4.40 -15.93 -8.07
C ILE A 326 -5.58 -16.36 -8.98
N PHE A 327 -5.64 -17.62 -9.40
CA PHE A 327 -6.68 -18.20 -10.25
C PHE A 327 -6.84 -19.70 -9.99
N ASP A 328 -7.93 -20.27 -10.52
CA ASP A 328 -8.21 -21.72 -10.52
C ASP A 328 -7.56 -22.40 -11.71
#